data_a105ed476e306cbcf5bb20c040a88643
#
_entry.id   a105ed476e306cbcf5bb20c040a88643
#
_cell.length_a   1.000
_cell.length_b   1.000
_cell.length_c   1.000
_cell.angle_alpha   90.00
_cell.angle_beta   90.00
_cell.angle_gamma   90.00
#
_symmetry.space_group_name_H-M   'P 1'
#
loop_
_entity.id
_entity.type
_entity.pdbx_description
1 polymer ?
#
loop_
_entity_poly.entity_id
_entity_poly.type
_entity_poly.pdbx_seq_one_letter_code
_entity_poly.pdbx_strand_id
1 'polypeptide(L)'
;MNASTPTTPSLSAEDRAFAALHNPTFLQACLRRATPYTPLWLMRQAGRYLPEYCATRAKAGSFMGLATNRDYATEVTLQPLERYPLDAAILFSDILTVPDAMGLGLSFAQGEGPRFAKNVRNE
;
A
#
# COMPACT_ATOMS: atom_id res chain seq x y z
N MET A 1 2.35 2.19 -49.49
CA MET A 1 2.78 1.77 -48.14
C MET A 1 1.79 2.38 -47.16
N ASN A 2 0.78 1.62 -46.73
CA ASN A 2 -0.25 2.09 -45.80
C ASN A 2 0.25 1.84 -44.37
N ALA A 3 0.54 2.89 -43.65
CA ALA A 3 0.81 2.83 -42.21
C ALA A 3 -0.52 2.67 -41.48
N SER A 4 -0.78 1.47 -40.98
CA SER A 4 -1.93 1.21 -40.10
C SER A 4 -1.68 1.90 -38.76
N THR A 5 -2.49 2.88 -38.44
CA THR A 5 -2.52 3.55 -37.15
C THR A 5 -2.94 2.54 -36.08
N PRO A 6 -2.22 2.35 -34.99
CA PRO A 6 -2.64 1.45 -33.92
C PRO A 6 -3.92 2.00 -33.26
N THR A 7 -5.00 1.25 -33.37
CA THR A 7 -6.26 1.56 -32.66
C THR A 7 -6.06 1.36 -31.17
N THR A 8 -6.11 2.45 -30.42
CA THR A 8 -6.10 2.41 -28.95
C THR A 8 -7.38 1.68 -28.49
N PRO A 9 -7.29 0.61 -27.67
CA PRO A 9 -8.48 -0.07 -27.18
C PRO A 9 -9.33 0.89 -26.36
N SER A 10 -10.62 0.97 -26.66
CA SER A 10 -11.57 1.75 -25.87
C SER A 10 -11.69 1.16 -24.46
N LEU A 11 -11.50 1.98 -23.44
CA LEU A 11 -11.72 1.61 -22.06
C LEU A 11 -13.18 1.20 -21.83
N SER A 12 -13.42 0.16 -21.04
CA SER A 12 -14.76 -0.26 -20.63
C SER A 12 -15.47 0.81 -19.80
N ALA A 13 -16.79 0.70 -19.64
CA ALA A 13 -17.54 1.64 -18.80
C ALA A 13 -17.08 1.64 -17.34
N GLU A 14 -16.57 0.50 -16.83
CA GLU A 14 -16.02 0.35 -15.50
C GLU A 14 -14.66 1.07 -15.34
N ASP A 15 -13.82 1.06 -16.39
CA ASP A 15 -12.56 1.79 -16.41
C ASP A 15 -12.75 3.33 -16.37
N ARG A 16 -13.94 3.82 -16.75
CA ARG A 16 -14.27 5.26 -16.73
C ARG A 16 -14.76 5.75 -15.36
N ALA A 17 -15.06 4.84 -14.42
CA ALA A 17 -15.54 5.20 -13.08
C ALA A 17 -14.46 5.84 -12.20
N PHE A 18 -13.18 5.68 -12.56
CA PHE A 18 -12.06 6.28 -11.85
C PHE A 18 -11.52 7.49 -12.65
N ALA A 19 -11.22 8.58 -11.92
CA ALA A 19 -10.53 9.72 -12.53
C ALA A 19 -9.23 9.27 -13.20
N ALA A 20 -8.90 9.86 -14.35
CA ALA A 20 -7.65 9.57 -15.05
C ALA A 20 -6.46 9.84 -14.11
N LEU A 21 -5.58 8.87 -13.98
CA LEU A 21 -4.36 9.04 -13.19
C LEU A 21 -3.43 10.04 -13.86
N HIS A 22 -2.87 10.96 -13.08
CA HIS A 22 -1.85 11.89 -13.59
C HIS A 22 -0.59 11.16 -14.07
N ASN A 23 -0.21 10.08 -13.37
CA ASN A 23 0.91 9.24 -13.74
C ASN A 23 0.47 7.76 -13.80
N PRO A 24 0.14 7.22 -14.98
CA PRO A 24 -0.25 5.81 -15.14
C PRO A 24 0.95 4.88 -15.34
N THR A 25 2.19 5.34 -15.23
CA THR A 25 3.42 4.61 -15.60
C THR A 25 3.53 3.26 -14.88
N PHE A 26 3.23 3.23 -13.58
CA PHE A 26 3.25 1.98 -12.81
C PHE A 26 2.24 0.95 -13.36
N LEU A 27 1.00 1.37 -13.64
CA LEU A 27 -0.03 0.50 -14.22
C LEU A 27 0.34 0.04 -15.62
N GLN A 28 0.92 0.91 -16.44
CA GLN A 28 1.40 0.54 -17.78
C GLN A 28 2.46 -0.55 -17.69
N ALA A 29 3.42 -0.43 -16.77
CA ALA A 29 4.43 -1.46 -16.53
C ALA A 29 3.80 -2.80 -16.08
N CYS A 30 2.83 -2.77 -15.15
CA CYS A 30 2.10 -3.96 -14.74
C CYS A 30 1.36 -4.64 -15.90
N LEU A 31 0.84 -3.85 -16.85
CA LEU A 31 0.19 -4.32 -18.06
C LEU A 31 1.18 -4.70 -19.19
N ARG A 32 2.50 -4.69 -18.91
CA ARG A 32 3.57 -4.96 -19.89
C ARG A 32 3.53 -4.03 -21.10
N ARG A 33 3.14 -2.78 -20.90
CA ARG A 33 3.17 -1.73 -21.93
C ARG A 33 4.49 -0.96 -21.83
N ALA A 34 4.90 -0.36 -22.94
CA ALA A 34 6.07 0.52 -22.96
C ALA A 34 5.85 1.72 -22.03
N THR A 35 6.87 2.04 -21.23
CA THR A 35 6.85 3.15 -20.29
C THR A 35 8.02 4.11 -20.59
N PRO A 36 7.88 5.41 -20.33
CA PRO A 36 8.94 6.39 -20.58
C PRO A 36 10.15 6.21 -19.66
N TYR A 37 9.94 5.58 -18.50
CA TYR A 37 10.95 5.24 -17.50
C TYR A 37 10.50 4.04 -16.69
N THR A 38 11.40 3.46 -15.89
CA THR A 38 11.07 2.37 -14.96
C THR A 38 10.36 2.96 -13.74
N PRO A 39 9.07 2.64 -13.49
CA PRO A 39 8.37 3.13 -12.31
C PRO A 39 8.93 2.52 -11.03
N LEU A 40 8.89 3.27 -9.95
CA LEU A 40 9.48 2.91 -8.67
C LEU A 40 8.47 3.01 -7.52
N TRP A 41 8.43 1.98 -6.71
CA TRP A 41 7.93 2.01 -5.34
C TRP A 41 8.87 1.20 -4.44
N LEU A 42 8.84 1.43 -3.13
CA LEU A 42 9.70 0.74 -2.19
C LEU A 42 8.89 0.00 -1.15
N MET A 43 9.24 -1.27 -0.90
CA MET A 43 8.69 -1.98 0.25
C MET A 43 9.02 -1.22 1.54
N ARG A 44 8.02 -1.05 2.42
CA ARG A 44 8.14 -0.28 3.67
C ARG A 44 8.50 1.19 3.44
N GLN A 45 8.03 1.77 2.35
CA GLN A 45 8.21 3.20 2.09
C GLN A 45 7.62 4.08 3.21
N ALA A 46 6.54 3.67 3.89
CA ALA A 46 6.15 4.21 5.17
C ALA A 46 6.93 3.52 6.30
N GLY A 47 7.67 4.25 7.11
CA GLY A 47 8.51 3.62 8.12
C GLY A 47 9.21 4.60 9.08
N ARG A 48 9.86 4.03 10.09
CA ARG A 48 10.50 4.77 11.21
C ARG A 48 11.65 5.68 10.80
N TYR A 49 12.12 5.62 9.58
CA TYR A 49 13.11 6.55 9.04
C TYR A 49 12.51 7.93 8.67
N LEU A 50 11.16 8.01 8.60
CA LEU A 50 10.43 9.25 8.36
C LEU A 50 10.04 9.88 9.71
N PRO A 51 10.47 11.12 10.02
CA PRO A 51 10.08 11.81 11.25
C PRO A 51 8.56 11.96 11.39
N GLU A 52 7.86 12.27 10.30
CA GLU A 52 6.41 12.38 10.23
C GLU A 52 5.71 11.06 10.57
N TYR A 53 6.22 9.94 10.07
CA TYR A 53 5.72 8.62 10.45
C TYR A 53 5.87 8.38 11.95
N CYS A 54 7.04 8.70 12.53
CA CYS A 54 7.27 8.56 13.95
C CYS A 54 6.29 9.39 14.78
N ALA A 55 5.99 10.63 14.36
CA ALA A 55 5.02 11.50 15.02
C ALA A 55 3.60 10.91 14.99
N THR A 56 3.14 10.46 13.83
CA THR A 56 1.82 9.82 13.68
C THR A 56 1.74 8.50 14.46
N ARG A 57 2.81 7.72 14.44
CA ARG A 57 2.92 6.47 15.22
C ARG A 57 2.83 6.71 16.72
N ALA A 58 3.43 7.80 17.23
CA ALA A 58 3.34 8.18 18.64
C ALA A 58 1.90 8.58 19.03
N LYS A 59 1.20 9.34 18.18
CA LYS A 59 -0.22 9.69 18.38
C LYS A 59 -1.11 8.45 18.41
N ALA A 60 -0.85 7.47 17.56
CA ALA A 60 -1.62 6.23 17.46
C ALA A 60 -1.43 5.29 18.68
N GLY A 61 -0.39 5.50 19.48
CA GLY A 61 -0.09 4.75 20.70
C GLY A 61 0.43 3.33 20.46
N SER A 62 -0.14 2.59 19.49
CA SER A 62 0.29 1.21 19.18
C SER A 62 0.39 0.99 17.67
N PHE A 63 1.05 -0.10 17.26
CA PHE A 63 1.12 -0.47 15.85
C PHE A 63 -0.29 -0.78 15.30
N MET A 64 -1.07 -1.56 16.04
CA MET A 64 -2.43 -1.87 15.65
C MET A 64 -3.32 -0.61 15.66
N GLY A 65 -3.14 0.31 16.61
CA GLY A 65 -3.81 1.60 16.61
C GLY A 65 -3.50 2.44 15.36
N LEU A 66 -2.27 2.33 14.83
CA LEU A 66 -1.91 2.96 13.57
C LEU A 66 -2.56 2.26 12.36
N ALA A 67 -2.47 0.93 12.30
CA ALA A 67 -2.90 0.14 11.14
C ALA A 67 -4.44 0.03 11.02
N THR A 68 -5.16 0.03 12.15
CA THR A 68 -6.63 -0.13 12.18
C THR A 68 -7.39 1.20 12.20
N ASN A 69 -6.71 2.31 12.43
CA ASN A 69 -7.31 3.63 12.32
C ASN A 69 -7.20 4.13 10.88
N ARG A 70 -8.34 4.36 10.24
CA ARG A 70 -8.43 4.78 8.84
C ARG A 70 -7.61 6.04 8.55
N ASP A 71 -7.72 7.04 9.40
CA ASP A 71 -7.11 8.35 9.16
C ASP A 71 -5.57 8.26 9.30
N TYR A 72 -5.08 7.58 10.35
CA TYR A 72 -3.66 7.35 10.53
C TYR A 72 -3.05 6.45 9.45
N ALA A 73 -3.75 5.38 9.07
CA ALA A 73 -3.28 4.50 7.99
C ALA A 73 -3.18 5.25 6.65
N THR A 74 -4.15 6.12 6.36
CA THR A 74 -4.12 6.99 5.18
C THR A 74 -2.96 7.97 5.25
N GLU A 75 -2.82 8.68 6.36
CA GLU A 75 -1.74 9.67 6.57
C GLU A 75 -0.38 9.04 6.33
N VAL A 76 -0.04 7.93 7.00
CA VAL A 76 1.28 7.30 6.85
C VAL A 76 1.50 6.66 5.48
N THR A 77 0.43 6.30 4.76
CA THR A 77 0.53 5.82 3.38
C THR A 77 0.95 6.94 2.43
N LEU A 78 0.48 8.18 2.65
CA LEU A 78 0.74 9.32 1.79
C LEU A 78 2.07 10.02 2.09
N GLN A 79 2.54 10.03 3.33
CA GLN A 79 3.78 10.69 3.75
C GLN A 79 5.00 10.40 2.85
N PRO A 80 5.30 9.14 2.46
CA PRO A 80 6.40 8.87 1.54
C PRO A 80 6.22 9.48 0.15
N LEU A 81 4.97 9.57 -0.34
CA LEU A 81 4.67 10.14 -1.66
C LEU A 81 4.86 11.66 -1.68
N GLU A 82 4.61 12.33 -0.55
CA GLU A 82 4.87 13.77 -0.41
C GLU A 82 6.37 14.08 -0.39
N ARG A 83 7.18 13.15 0.11
CA ARG A 83 8.63 13.32 0.27
C ARG A 83 9.44 12.86 -0.94
N TYR A 84 9.00 11.83 -1.62
CA TYR A 84 9.73 11.18 -2.70
C TYR A 84 8.86 11.02 -3.95
N PRO A 85 9.43 11.14 -5.15
CA PRO A 85 8.71 10.97 -6.41
C PRO A 85 8.47 9.47 -6.70
N LEU A 86 7.69 8.81 -5.85
CA LEU A 86 7.32 7.41 -6.04
C LEU A 86 6.12 7.30 -6.98
N ASP A 87 6.07 6.25 -7.78
CA ASP A 87 5.02 6.03 -8.78
C ASP A 87 3.84 5.22 -8.24
N ALA A 88 3.96 4.66 -7.05
CA ALA A 88 2.89 3.92 -6.39
C ALA A 88 3.01 3.95 -4.88
N ALA A 89 1.87 3.77 -4.20
CA ALA A 89 1.79 3.59 -2.77
C ALA A 89 1.26 2.20 -2.42
N ILE A 90 1.72 1.67 -1.29
CA ILE A 90 1.10 0.52 -0.63
C ILE A 90 0.29 1.06 0.54
N LEU A 91 -0.99 0.69 0.62
CA LEU A 91 -1.80 0.98 1.80
C LEU A 91 -1.09 0.42 3.04
N PHE A 92 -0.87 1.29 4.04
CA PHE A 92 -0.20 0.90 5.26
C PHE A 92 -0.94 -0.24 5.96
N SER A 93 -0.27 -1.35 6.15
CA SER A 93 -0.77 -2.57 6.77
C SER A 93 0.40 -3.42 7.28
N ASP A 94 0.09 -4.60 7.79
CA ASP A 94 1.07 -5.62 8.21
C ASP A 94 0.50 -7.02 7.96
N ILE A 95 1.38 -8.01 7.93
CA ILE A 95 1.02 -9.42 7.81
C ILE A 95 0.15 -9.92 8.98
N LEU A 96 0.14 -9.21 10.10
CA LEU A 96 -0.61 -9.57 11.32
C LEU A 96 -2.07 -9.10 11.27
N THR A 97 -2.43 -8.17 10.39
CA THR A 97 -3.78 -7.60 10.35
C THR A 97 -4.83 -8.63 9.93
N VAL A 98 -4.52 -9.52 9.01
CA VAL A 98 -5.43 -10.60 8.59
C VAL A 98 -5.62 -11.65 9.69
N PRO A 99 -4.57 -12.24 10.28
CA PRO A 99 -4.71 -13.16 11.41
C PRO A 99 -5.43 -12.54 12.62
N ASP A 100 -5.20 -11.25 12.90
CA ASP A 100 -5.91 -10.54 13.96
C ASP A 100 -7.41 -10.44 13.66
N ALA A 101 -7.78 -10.05 12.45
CA ALA A 101 -9.17 -9.99 12.00
C ALA A 101 -9.86 -11.37 12.00
N MET A 102 -9.11 -12.46 11.83
CA MET A 102 -9.60 -13.83 11.96
C MET A 102 -9.85 -14.24 13.43
N GLY A 103 -9.53 -13.40 14.40
CA GLY A 103 -9.76 -13.67 15.82
C GLY A 103 -8.76 -14.66 16.43
N LEU A 104 -7.52 -14.73 15.91
CA LEU A 104 -6.49 -15.62 16.45
C LEU A 104 -5.87 -15.11 17.76
N GLY A 105 -6.32 -13.97 18.28
CA GLY A 105 -5.88 -13.42 19.57
C GLY A 105 -4.45 -12.93 19.53
N LEU A 106 -4.19 -11.92 18.69
CA LEU A 106 -2.89 -11.26 18.58
C LEU A 106 -2.56 -10.50 19.87
N SER A 107 -1.35 -10.67 20.36
CA SER A 107 -0.80 -9.93 21.50
C SER A 107 0.66 -9.55 21.26
N PHE A 108 1.09 -8.47 21.91
CA PHE A 108 2.47 -7.99 21.89
C PHE A 108 2.99 -7.94 23.31
N ALA A 109 4.04 -8.68 23.61
CA ALA A 109 4.77 -8.58 24.88
C ALA A 109 6.02 -7.69 24.71
N GLN A 110 6.36 -6.95 25.75
CA GLN A 110 7.53 -6.08 25.71
C GLN A 110 8.81 -6.91 25.54
N GLY A 111 9.62 -6.59 24.54
CA GLY A 111 10.85 -7.33 24.22
C GLY A 111 10.64 -8.65 23.47
N GLU A 112 9.39 -9.04 23.22
CA GLU A 112 9.03 -10.23 22.45
C GLU A 112 8.31 -9.82 21.15
N GLY A 113 8.34 -10.68 20.16
CA GLY A 113 7.59 -10.48 18.90
C GLY A 113 6.08 -10.67 19.11
N PRO A 114 5.30 -10.52 18.03
CA PRO A 114 3.87 -10.80 18.07
C PRO A 114 3.60 -12.27 18.41
N ARG A 115 2.56 -12.51 19.22
CA ARG A 115 2.10 -13.85 19.60
C ARG A 115 0.64 -14.00 19.28
N PHE A 116 0.24 -15.20 18.85
CA PHE A 116 -1.15 -15.59 18.66
C PHE A 116 -1.58 -16.62 19.70
N ALA A 117 -2.73 -16.39 20.31
CA ALA A 117 -3.29 -17.32 21.30
C ALA A 117 -3.81 -18.61 20.65
N LYS A 118 -4.18 -18.55 19.38
CA LYS A 118 -4.71 -19.68 18.61
C LYS A 118 -3.89 -19.88 17.33
N ASN A 119 -3.77 -21.14 16.90
CA ASN A 119 -3.19 -21.52 15.62
C ASN A 119 -4.29 -22.06 14.69
N VAL A 120 -4.18 -21.79 13.40
CA VAL A 120 -5.00 -22.46 12.39
C VAL A 120 -4.54 -23.92 12.31
N ARG A 121 -5.47 -24.84 12.53
CA ARG A 121 -5.24 -26.29 12.36
C ARG A 121 -6.29 -26.82 11.42
N ASN A 122 -5.89 -27.68 10.51
CA ASN A 122 -6.85 -28.47 9.74
C ASN A 122 -7.41 -29.56 10.67
N GLU A 123 -8.70 -29.57 10.87
CA GLU A 123 -9.44 -30.71 11.40
C GLU A 123 -9.92 -31.58 10.25
#